data_22b5ef89ceea5f10a7912fe6e8e26760
#
_entry.id   22b5ef89ceea5f10a7912fe6e8e26760
#
_cell.length_a   1.000
_cell.length_b   1.000
_cell.length_c   1.000
_cell.angle_alpha   90.00
_cell.angle_beta   90.00
_cell.angle_gamma   90.00
#
_symmetry.space_group_name_H-M   'P 1'
#
loop_
_entity.id
_entity.type
_entity.pdbx_description
1 polymer ?
#
loop_
_entity_poly.entity_id
_entity_poly.type
_entity_poly.pdbx_seq_one_letter_code
_entity_poly.pdbx_strand_id
1 'polypeptide(L)'
;MKTIEIRGTVRTGLGKKNSKQTRKEGNVPCVIYGRDQNIHFHAHENSFKNLVYTPNAYIVNLDLDGSKHELIMQDIQFHPVTDRIIHIDFLEIDEKKPIVISLPIKVVGDSIGVKAGGKLRIKKRSLKVRGLASNIPDFLPIDITNLKIHQSIKIGDLSYEKIELTEPKIT
;
A
#
# COMPACT_ATOMS: atom_id res chain seq x y z
N MET A 1 -9.38 4.06 -7.35
CA MET A 1 -8.82 2.93 -6.54
C MET A 1 -9.90 1.90 -6.27
N LYS A 2 -9.54 0.62 -6.18
CA LYS A 2 -10.47 -0.45 -5.79
C LYS A 2 -10.77 -0.38 -4.30
N THR A 3 -11.96 -0.85 -3.89
CA THR A 3 -12.40 -0.84 -2.50
C THR A 3 -12.49 -2.26 -1.96
N ILE A 4 -12.08 -2.46 -0.71
CA ILE A 4 -12.23 -3.74 0.02
C ILE A 4 -12.97 -3.45 1.33
N GLU A 5 -13.94 -4.29 1.66
CA GLU A 5 -14.63 -4.24 2.96
C GLU A 5 -13.96 -5.19 3.95
N ILE A 6 -13.69 -4.68 5.15
CA ILE A 6 -13.12 -5.44 6.25
C ILE A 6 -13.97 -5.18 7.50
N ARG A 7 -14.22 -6.23 8.28
CA ARG A 7 -14.85 -6.12 9.60
C ARG A 7 -13.79 -6.31 10.68
N GLY A 8 -13.79 -5.43 11.65
CA GLY A 8 -12.88 -5.46 12.77
C GLY A 8 -13.59 -5.25 14.10
N THR A 9 -12.90 -5.53 15.19
CA THR A 9 -13.37 -5.30 16.55
C THR A 9 -12.42 -4.39 17.28
N VAL A 10 -12.94 -3.40 17.99
CA VAL A 10 -12.13 -2.46 18.78
C VAL A 10 -11.39 -3.18 19.88
N ARG A 11 -10.13 -2.83 20.11
CA ARG A 11 -9.28 -3.39 21.16
C ARG A 11 -9.21 -2.45 22.34
N THR A 12 -9.63 -2.92 23.51
CA THR A 12 -9.44 -2.23 24.78
C THR A 12 -8.14 -2.63 25.47
N GLY A 13 -7.69 -3.88 25.28
CA GLY A 13 -6.45 -4.40 25.83
C GLY A 13 -5.25 -4.13 24.95
N LEU A 14 -4.36 -3.23 25.36
CA LEU A 14 -3.11 -2.90 24.67
C LEU A 14 -1.91 -3.57 25.34
N GLY A 15 -0.75 -3.57 24.66
CA GLY A 15 0.52 -4.07 25.16
C GLY A 15 0.91 -5.47 24.66
N LYS A 16 2.14 -5.88 25.02
CA LYS A 16 2.82 -7.07 24.45
C LYS A 16 2.07 -8.38 24.67
N LYS A 17 1.51 -8.59 25.88
CA LYS A 17 0.79 -9.82 26.25
C LYS A 17 -0.49 -9.97 25.41
N ASN A 18 -1.28 -8.91 25.32
CA ASN A 18 -2.54 -8.90 24.59
C ASN A 18 -2.32 -9.03 23.06
N SER A 19 -1.32 -8.35 22.51
CA SER A 19 -0.98 -8.48 21.08
C SER A 19 -0.49 -9.90 20.74
N LYS A 20 0.24 -10.57 21.64
CA LYS A 20 0.64 -11.97 21.47
C LYS A 20 -0.56 -12.91 21.48
N GLN A 21 -1.52 -12.65 22.35
CA GLN A 21 -2.75 -13.45 22.44
C GLN A 21 -3.61 -13.27 21.17
N THR A 22 -3.84 -12.03 20.74
CA THR A 22 -4.57 -11.73 19.50
C THR A 22 -4.01 -12.50 18.31
N ARG A 23 -2.67 -12.52 18.14
CA ARG A 23 -2.03 -13.27 17.04
C ARG A 23 -2.16 -14.78 17.17
N LYS A 24 -2.19 -15.34 18.38
CA LYS A 24 -2.43 -16.77 18.62
C LYS A 24 -3.83 -17.20 18.19
N GLU A 25 -4.79 -16.30 18.30
CA GLU A 25 -6.19 -16.50 17.90
C GLU A 25 -6.40 -16.32 16.39
N GLY A 26 -5.33 -16.08 15.63
CA GLY A 26 -5.39 -15.88 14.17
C GLY A 26 -5.82 -14.47 13.76
N ASN A 27 -5.84 -13.53 14.71
CA ASN A 27 -6.16 -12.13 14.44
C ASN A 27 -4.90 -11.28 14.32
N VAL A 28 -4.98 -10.21 13.51
CA VAL A 28 -3.90 -9.24 13.32
C VAL A 28 -4.26 -7.96 14.09
N PRO A 29 -3.41 -7.51 15.01
CA PRO A 29 -3.56 -6.20 15.65
C PRO A 29 -3.26 -5.09 14.64
N CYS A 30 -4.13 -4.09 14.59
CA CYS A 30 -4.06 -2.96 13.68
C CYS A 30 -4.26 -1.65 14.42
N VAL A 31 -3.79 -0.56 13.81
CA VAL A 31 -3.99 0.80 14.30
C VAL A 31 -4.50 1.68 13.16
N ILE A 32 -5.47 2.53 13.45
CA ILE A 32 -5.90 3.61 12.58
C ILE A 32 -5.31 4.90 13.11
N TYR A 33 -4.57 5.59 12.26
CA TYR A 33 -4.13 6.97 12.49
C TYR A 33 -5.06 7.91 11.73
N GLY A 34 -5.57 8.93 12.37
CA GLY A 34 -6.40 9.90 11.68
C GLY A 34 -7.07 10.88 12.65
N ARG A 35 -7.68 11.89 12.13
CA ARG A 35 -8.40 12.98 12.76
C ARG A 35 -7.92 13.35 14.18
N ASP A 36 -8.53 12.80 15.23
CA ASP A 36 -8.28 13.23 16.61
C ASP A 36 -7.70 12.16 17.52
N GLN A 37 -7.91 10.88 17.22
CA GLN A 37 -7.49 9.77 18.08
C GLN A 37 -7.02 8.55 17.29
N ASN A 38 -6.05 7.84 17.85
CA ASN A 38 -5.63 6.55 17.30
C ASN A 38 -6.59 5.45 17.79
N ILE A 39 -7.19 4.72 16.84
CA ILE A 39 -8.10 3.63 17.14
C ILE A 39 -7.34 2.31 16.98
N HIS A 40 -7.31 1.51 18.04
CA HIS A 40 -6.72 0.18 17.99
C HIS A 40 -7.82 -0.86 17.75
N PHE A 41 -7.62 -1.72 16.77
CA PHE A 41 -8.56 -2.79 16.45
C PHE A 41 -7.84 -4.09 16.09
N HIS A 42 -8.58 -5.15 15.90
CA HIS A 42 -8.08 -6.37 15.30
C HIS A 42 -9.10 -6.93 14.33
N ALA A 43 -8.60 -7.65 13.33
CA ALA A 43 -9.41 -8.42 12.41
C ALA A 43 -8.70 -9.73 12.06
N HIS A 44 -9.45 -10.69 11.55
CA HIS A 44 -8.90 -12.00 11.20
C HIS A 44 -7.90 -11.88 10.04
N GLU A 45 -6.76 -12.59 10.12
CA GLU A 45 -5.66 -12.53 9.13
C GLU A 45 -6.15 -12.76 7.68
N ASN A 46 -7.14 -13.64 7.49
CA ASN A 46 -7.71 -13.91 6.17
C ASN A 46 -8.39 -12.71 5.52
N SER A 47 -8.93 -11.78 6.31
CA SER A 47 -9.58 -10.56 5.79
C SER A 47 -8.60 -9.63 5.08
N PHE A 48 -7.31 -9.74 5.40
CA PHE A 48 -6.26 -8.93 4.80
C PHE A 48 -5.58 -9.58 3.60
N LYS A 49 -5.89 -10.84 3.26
CA LYS A 49 -5.22 -11.55 2.16
C LYS A 49 -5.29 -10.80 0.83
N ASN A 50 -6.48 -10.33 0.45
CA ASN A 50 -6.65 -9.61 -0.80
C ASN A 50 -6.02 -8.22 -0.77
N LEU A 51 -5.88 -7.60 0.40
CA LEU A 51 -5.24 -6.31 0.56
C LEU A 51 -3.71 -6.42 0.46
N VAL A 52 -3.13 -7.47 1.04
CA VAL A 52 -1.68 -7.60 1.24
C VAL A 52 -0.98 -8.33 0.10
N TYR A 53 -1.59 -9.42 -0.39
CA TYR A 53 -0.95 -10.30 -1.38
C TYR A 53 -1.32 -9.97 -2.83
N THR A 54 -1.99 -8.85 -3.08
CA THR A 54 -2.24 -8.36 -4.44
C THR A 54 -1.41 -7.10 -4.71
N PRO A 55 -0.95 -6.90 -5.94
CA PRO A 55 -0.13 -5.74 -6.27
C PRO A 55 -0.92 -4.43 -6.44
N ASN A 56 -2.17 -4.38 -6.02
CA ASN A 56 -3.02 -3.20 -6.20
C ASN A 56 -3.04 -2.33 -4.94
N ALA A 57 -3.28 -1.03 -5.11
CA ALA A 57 -3.62 -0.13 -4.01
C ALA A 57 -5.14 -0.14 -3.77
N TYR A 58 -5.56 -0.25 -2.52
CA TYR A 58 -6.97 -0.34 -2.13
C TYR A 58 -7.34 0.73 -1.13
N ILE A 59 -8.58 1.20 -1.25
CA ILE A 59 -9.29 1.88 -0.16
C ILE A 59 -9.96 0.78 0.68
N VAL A 60 -9.77 0.83 1.98
CA VAL A 60 -10.35 -0.14 2.92
C VAL A 60 -11.55 0.49 3.61
N ASN A 61 -12.73 -0.04 3.35
CA ASN A 61 -13.93 0.29 4.12
C ASN A 61 -13.97 -0.64 5.34
N LEU A 62 -13.57 -0.10 6.47
CA LEU A 62 -13.55 -0.83 7.73
C LEU A 62 -14.85 -0.59 8.49
N ASP A 63 -15.52 -1.67 8.88
CA ASP A 63 -16.65 -1.67 9.80
C ASP A 63 -16.14 -2.05 11.20
N LEU A 64 -16.18 -1.11 12.12
CA LEU A 64 -15.82 -1.29 13.52
C LEU A 64 -17.08 -1.18 14.38
N ASP A 65 -17.64 -2.32 14.75
CA ASP A 65 -18.79 -2.39 15.66
C ASP A 65 -19.96 -1.46 15.21
N GLY A 66 -20.17 -1.35 13.87
CA GLY A 66 -21.19 -0.52 13.23
C GLY A 66 -20.73 0.88 12.80
N SER A 67 -19.51 1.28 13.12
CA SER A 67 -18.89 2.52 12.63
C SER A 67 -18.06 2.27 11.38
N LYS A 68 -18.35 3.01 10.30
CA LYS A 68 -17.63 2.87 9.02
C LYS A 68 -16.50 3.89 8.92
N HIS A 69 -15.32 3.40 8.56
CA HIS A 69 -14.13 4.20 8.34
C HIS A 69 -13.53 3.92 6.96
N GLU A 70 -13.20 4.95 6.22
CA GLU A 70 -12.45 4.84 4.96
C GLU A 70 -10.97 5.01 5.22
N LEU A 71 -10.19 3.96 4.95
CA LEU A 71 -8.80 3.84 5.35
C LEU A 71 -7.91 3.50 4.17
N ILE A 72 -6.64 3.86 4.29
CA ILE A 72 -5.57 3.40 3.41
C ILE A 72 -4.50 2.69 4.25
N MET A 73 -4.00 1.56 3.75
CA MET A 73 -2.87 0.88 4.37
C MET A 73 -1.60 1.69 4.18
N GLN A 74 -0.94 2.05 5.30
CA GLN A 74 0.30 2.83 5.33
C GLN A 74 1.52 1.93 5.42
N ASP A 75 1.49 0.99 6.36
CA ASP A 75 2.60 0.08 6.60
C ASP A 75 2.10 -1.29 7.05
N ILE A 76 2.93 -2.29 6.82
CA ILE A 76 2.66 -3.67 7.20
C ILE A 76 3.93 -4.33 7.70
N GLN A 77 3.81 -5.05 8.79
CA GLN A 77 4.90 -5.80 9.39
C GLN A 77 4.66 -7.30 9.26
N PHE A 78 5.67 -8.01 8.77
CA PHE A 78 5.65 -9.46 8.62
C PHE A 78 6.59 -10.12 9.63
N HIS A 79 6.25 -11.34 9.99
CA HIS A 79 7.13 -12.17 10.80
C HIS A 79 8.30 -12.67 9.92
N PRO A 80 9.57 -12.47 10.35
CA PRO A 80 10.76 -12.67 9.48
C PRO A 80 10.99 -14.12 9.04
N VAL A 81 10.34 -15.10 9.68
CA VAL A 81 10.51 -16.52 9.38
C VAL A 81 9.25 -17.14 8.77
N THR A 82 8.07 -16.71 9.20
CA THR A 82 6.79 -17.35 8.81
C THR A 82 5.98 -16.54 7.82
N ASP A 83 6.45 -15.33 7.46
CA ASP A 83 5.77 -14.37 6.59
C ASP A 83 4.31 -14.03 7.01
N ARG A 84 3.91 -14.42 8.24
CA ARG A 84 2.61 -14.06 8.78
C ARG A 84 2.55 -12.58 9.11
N ILE A 85 1.39 -11.97 8.94
CA ILE A 85 1.16 -10.57 9.25
C ILE A 85 1.22 -10.38 10.78
N ILE A 86 2.09 -9.47 11.24
CA ILE A 86 2.24 -9.13 12.66
C ILE A 86 1.43 -7.90 13.02
N HIS A 87 1.44 -6.87 12.17
CA HIS A 87 0.80 -5.59 12.40
C HIS A 87 0.48 -4.90 11.08
N ILE A 88 -0.61 -4.13 11.05
CA ILE A 88 -0.93 -3.25 9.93
C ILE A 88 -1.30 -1.88 10.47
N ASP A 89 -0.72 -0.86 9.85
CA ASP A 89 -0.99 0.55 10.12
C ASP A 89 -1.89 1.12 9.02
N PHE A 90 -2.98 1.74 9.44
CA PHE A 90 -3.93 2.39 8.55
C PHE A 90 -3.98 3.88 8.79
N LEU A 91 -4.18 4.64 7.72
CA LEU A 91 -4.48 6.07 7.77
C LEU A 91 -5.93 6.30 7.36
N GLU A 92 -6.68 7.04 8.16
CA GLU A 92 -8.02 7.48 7.80
C GLU A 92 -7.96 8.53 6.68
N ILE A 93 -8.79 8.34 5.66
CA ILE A 93 -8.85 9.24 4.51
C ILE A 93 -9.60 10.52 4.91
N ASP A 94 -8.97 11.66 4.65
CA ASP A 94 -9.61 12.96 4.66
C ASP A 94 -9.58 13.50 3.22
N GLU A 95 -10.74 13.80 2.66
CA GLU A 95 -10.85 14.31 1.28
C GLU A 95 -10.04 15.59 1.04
N LYS A 96 -9.79 16.36 2.10
CA LYS A 96 -9.10 17.66 2.02
C LYS A 96 -7.59 17.56 2.24
N LYS A 97 -7.09 16.42 2.73
CA LYS A 97 -5.67 16.28 3.08
C LYS A 97 -4.96 15.38 2.07
N PRO A 98 -3.78 15.78 1.59
CA PRO A 98 -2.97 14.89 0.76
C PRO A 98 -2.46 13.73 1.60
N ILE A 99 -2.55 12.54 1.04
CA ILE A 99 -2.06 11.29 1.63
C ILE A 99 -0.80 10.82 0.91
N VAL A 100 0.03 10.06 1.60
CA VAL A 100 1.18 9.36 1.01
C VAL A 100 0.86 7.88 0.96
N ILE A 101 0.96 7.28 -0.22
CA ILE A 101 0.68 5.85 -0.43
C ILE A 101 1.70 5.24 -1.38
N SER A 102 1.98 3.94 -1.21
CA SER A 102 2.79 3.17 -2.16
C SER A 102 1.92 2.63 -3.29
N LEU A 103 2.16 3.09 -4.51
CA LEU A 103 1.46 2.61 -5.71
C LEU A 103 2.32 1.62 -6.49
N PRO A 104 1.72 0.53 -7.01
CA PRO A 104 2.42 -0.40 -7.87
C PRO A 104 2.76 0.21 -9.21
N ILE A 105 3.90 -0.18 -9.76
CA ILE A 105 4.33 0.20 -11.11
C ILE A 105 3.79 -0.82 -12.10
N LYS A 106 3.22 -0.33 -13.20
CA LYS A 106 2.84 -1.15 -14.35
C LYS A 106 3.63 -0.70 -15.57
N VAL A 107 4.46 -1.60 -16.07
CA VAL A 107 5.22 -1.37 -17.29
C VAL A 107 4.28 -1.48 -18.50
N VAL A 108 4.35 -0.51 -19.40
CA VAL A 108 3.53 -0.41 -20.62
C VAL A 108 4.46 -0.30 -21.82
N GLY A 109 4.05 -0.91 -22.92
CA GLY A 109 4.80 -0.92 -24.18
C GLY A 109 5.86 -2.03 -24.28
N ASP A 110 6.39 -2.22 -25.47
CA ASP A 110 7.43 -3.19 -25.80
C ASP A 110 8.76 -2.49 -26.01
N SER A 111 9.72 -2.72 -25.13
CA SER A 111 11.03 -2.08 -25.23
C SER A 111 11.81 -2.51 -26.46
N ILE A 112 12.39 -1.55 -27.17
CA ILE A 112 13.34 -1.78 -28.29
C ILE A 112 14.51 -2.64 -27.80
N GLY A 113 15.01 -2.37 -26.58
CA GLY A 113 16.12 -3.14 -26.00
C GLY A 113 15.77 -4.62 -25.73
N VAL A 114 14.53 -4.91 -25.31
CA VAL A 114 14.08 -6.29 -25.12
C VAL A 114 13.93 -7.00 -26.47
N LYS A 115 13.37 -6.33 -27.48
CA LYS A 115 13.29 -6.85 -28.86
C LYS A 115 14.67 -7.14 -29.47
N ALA A 116 15.69 -6.40 -29.06
CA ALA A 116 17.09 -6.62 -29.47
C ALA A 116 17.83 -7.68 -28.61
N GLY A 117 17.11 -8.46 -27.78
CA GLY A 117 17.69 -9.53 -26.97
C GLY A 117 18.10 -9.10 -25.55
N GLY A 118 17.83 -7.88 -25.14
CA GLY A 118 18.08 -7.38 -23.79
C GLY A 118 17.10 -7.94 -22.77
N LYS A 119 17.48 -7.93 -21.48
CA LYS A 119 16.62 -8.35 -20.37
C LYS A 119 16.16 -7.16 -19.53
N LEU A 120 14.85 -6.97 -19.41
CA LEU A 120 14.29 -5.95 -18.54
C LEU A 120 14.45 -6.34 -17.07
N ARG A 121 15.00 -5.41 -16.26
CA ARG A 121 15.14 -5.56 -14.81
C ARG A 121 14.40 -4.44 -14.10
N ILE A 122 13.36 -4.77 -13.35
CA ILE A 122 12.62 -3.83 -12.51
C ILE A 122 13.27 -3.83 -11.12
N LYS A 123 13.87 -2.72 -10.72
CA LYS A 123 14.50 -2.57 -9.40
C LYS A 123 13.48 -2.30 -8.29
N LYS A 124 12.48 -1.47 -8.56
CA LYS A 124 11.37 -1.18 -7.64
C LYS A 124 10.06 -1.56 -8.29
N ARG A 125 9.17 -2.17 -7.51
CA ARG A 125 7.83 -2.58 -7.99
C ARG A 125 6.72 -1.64 -7.55
N SER A 126 7.01 -0.74 -6.61
CA SER A 126 6.10 0.30 -6.13
C SER A 126 6.86 1.59 -5.86
N LEU A 127 6.18 2.73 -5.96
CA LEU A 127 6.70 4.05 -5.63
C LEU A 127 5.77 4.76 -4.65
N LYS A 128 6.35 5.50 -3.70
CA LYS A 128 5.59 6.35 -2.79
C LYS A 128 5.18 7.63 -3.50
N VAL A 129 3.88 7.88 -3.51
CA VAL A 129 3.29 9.08 -4.10
C VAL A 129 2.51 9.86 -3.05
N ARG A 130 2.46 11.16 -3.23
CA ARG A 130 1.68 12.10 -2.43
C ARG A 130 0.60 12.74 -3.29
N GLY A 131 -0.64 12.74 -2.85
CA GLY A 131 -1.75 13.35 -3.56
C GLY A 131 -3.06 13.25 -2.79
N LEU A 132 -4.12 13.88 -3.31
CA LEU A 132 -5.46 13.70 -2.79
C LEU A 132 -5.98 12.29 -3.15
N ALA A 133 -6.73 11.65 -2.27
CA ALA A 133 -7.27 10.30 -2.47
C ALA A 133 -8.05 10.14 -3.79
N SER A 134 -8.80 11.18 -4.20
CA SER A 134 -9.56 11.23 -5.44
C SER A 134 -8.68 11.22 -6.71
N ASN A 135 -7.45 11.73 -6.62
CA ASN A 135 -6.54 11.89 -7.76
C ASN A 135 -5.53 10.74 -7.91
N ILE A 136 -5.50 9.82 -6.97
CA ILE A 136 -4.54 8.72 -6.96
C ILE A 136 -5.03 7.59 -7.87
N PRO A 137 -4.26 7.19 -8.91
CA PRO A 137 -4.60 6.07 -9.79
C PRO A 137 -4.39 4.72 -9.10
N ASP A 138 -4.88 3.64 -9.73
CA ASP A 138 -4.69 2.26 -9.22
C ASP A 138 -3.25 1.77 -9.35
N PHE A 139 -2.53 2.27 -10.35
CA PHE A 139 -1.13 1.93 -10.64
C PHE A 139 -0.44 3.08 -11.37
N LEU A 140 0.89 3.07 -11.37
CA LEU A 140 1.71 4.03 -12.10
C LEU A 140 2.15 3.41 -13.44
N PRO A 141 1.63 3.87 -14.58
CA PRO A 141 2.10 3.39 -15.89
C PRO A 141 3.48 3.95 -16.18
N ILE A 142 4.41 3.10 -16.60
CA ILE A 142 5.74 3.49 -17.08
C ILE A 142 5.89 2.96 -18.49
N ASP A 143 6.00 3.87 -19.46
CA ASP A 143 6.26 3.52 -20.85
C ASP A 143 7.74 3.19 -21.05
N ILE A 144 8.00 1.97 -21.53
CA ILE A 144 9.35 1.50 -21.84
C ILE A 144 9.61 1.36 -23.33
N THR A 145 8.71 1.81 -24.20
CA THR A 145 8.79 1.58 -25.64
C THR A 145 10.13 2.02 -26.23
N ASN A 146 10.64 3.19 -25.82
CA ASN A 146 11.89 3.74 -26.31
C ASN A 146 13.14 3.31 -25.53
N LEU A 147 13.00 2.41 -24.54
CA LEU A 147 14.11 1.98 -23.71
C LEU A 147 15.05 1.06 -24.49
N LYS A 148 16.31 1.45 -24.65
CA LYS A 148 17.37 0.68 -25.33
C LYS A 148 18.18 -0.15 -24.33
N ILE A 149 19.03 -1.06 -24.85
CA ILE A 149 20.00 -1.81 -24.05
C ILE A 149 20.94 -0.83 -23.35
N HIS A 150 21.29 -1.12 -22.10
CA HIS A 150 22.10 -0.27 -21.19
C HIS A 150 21.47 1.06 -20.79
N GLN A 151 20.20 1.30 -21.11
CA GLN A 151 19.47 2.46 -20.59
C GLN A 151 18.62 2.11 -19.38
N SER A 152 18.33 3.11 -18.55
CA SER A 152 17.45 2.99 -17.39
C SER A 152 16.53 4.20 -17.29
N ILE A 153 15.30 3.99 -16.85
CA ILE A 153 14.36 5.04 -16.47
C ILE A 153 14.52 5.26 -14.97
N LYS A 154 14.79 6.51 -14.59
CA LYS A 154 14.93 6.92 -13.18
C LYS A 154 13.64 7.54 -12.69
N ILE A 155 13.42 7.53 -11.37
CA ILE A 155 12.24 8.17 -10.76
C ILE A 155 12.14 9.65 -11.10
N GLY A 156 13.30 10.33 -11.25
CA GLY A 156 13.35 11.74 -11.64
C GLY A 156 12.87 12.06 -13.06
N ASP A 157 12.82 11.05 -13.93
CA ASP A 157 12.36 11.19 -15.33
C ASP A 157 10.83 11.02 -15.44
N LEU A 158 10.19 10.58 -14.34
CA LEU A 158 8.75 10.33 -14.28
C LEU A 158 8.03 11.59 -13.80
N SER A 159 7.01 12.00 -14.53
CA SER A 159 6.13 13.12 -14.17
C SER A 159 4.68 12.69 -14.32
N TYR A 160 3.89 12.90 -13.28
CA TYR A 160 2.46 12.59 -13.29
C TYR A 160 1.67 13.84 -12.92
N GLU A 161 0.56 14.06 -13.59
CA GLU A 161 -0.36 15.14 -13.24
C GLU A 161 -1.05 14.84 -11.90
N LYS A 162 -1.19 15.86 -11.03
CA LYS A 162 -1.93 15.82 -9.76
C LYS A 162 -1.36 14.94 -8.64
N ILE A 163 -0.22 14.27 -8.83
CA ILE A 163 0.46 13.49 -7.80
C ILE A 163 1.95 13.79 -7.78
N GLU A 164 2.56 13.79 -6.61
CA GLU A 164 3.99 14.02 -6.40
C GLU A 164 4.68 12.71 -6.02
N LEU A 165 5.82 12.42 -6.64
CA LEU A 165 6.68 11.32 -6.23
C LEU A 165 7.50 11.75 -5.01
N THR A 166 7.35 11.04 -3.90
CA THR A 166 8.01 11.40 -2.62
C THR A 166 9.41 10.79 -2.50
N GLU A 167 9.74 9.83 -3.35
CA GLU A 167 11.03 9.16 -3.31
C GLU A 167 12.16 9.96 -3.99
N PRO A 168 13.44 9.75 -3.55
CA PRO A 168 14.56 10.47 -4.14
C PRO A 168 14.74 10.16 -5.64
N LYS A 169 15.05 11.19 -6.42
CA LYS A 169 15.15 11.16 -7.89
C LYS A 169 16.25 10.24 -8.45
N ILE A 170 17.12 9.71 -7.62
CA ILE A 170 18.38 9.03 -8.02
C ILE A 170 18.23 7.48 -8.12
N THR A 171 17.09 6.92 -7.85
CA THR A 171 16.96 5.44 -7.82
C THR A 171 16.40 4.88 -9.10
#